data_bd45915b391a47f2c694d07b6a3fdd8f
#
_entry.id   bd45915b391a47f2c694d07b6a3fdd8f
#
_cell.length_a   1.000
_cell.length_b   1.000
_cell.length_c   1.000
_cell.angle_alpha   90.00
_cell.angle_beta   90.00
_cell.angle_gamma   90.00
#
_symmetry.space_group_name_H-M   'P 1'
#
loop_
_entity.id
_entity.type
_entity.pdbx_description
1 polymer ?
#
loop_
_entity_poly.entity_id
_entity_poly.type
_entity_poly.pdbx_seq_one_letter_code
_entity_poly.pdbx_strand_id
1 'polypeptide(L)'
;MNNKTKLHMSTDEFRKAGYKAIDWIADYYEKIEDYPVMSQLSPNEIINNLPDNPPIEGKKFDDILKDMDLLMNGITHWQSPNFHAFFPCSTSGPGILGDLLSTGLAVNGMNWITSPSATELEIHMLDWLVKMLDLPEYFLSSSSGGGAIQDTASSSSLIALLAAREKTTKTNSNKAGCSGNLTVYTSLSLIHISEPTRLL
;
A
#
# COMPACT_ATOMS: atom_id res chain seq x y z
N MET A 1 43.48 -9.36 11.04
CA MET A 1 42.18 -8.97 11.63
C MET A 1 41.22 -8.81 10.49
N ASN A 2 40.27 -9.77 10.36
CA ASN A 2 39.31 -9.78 9.24
C ASN A 2 38.28 -8.67 9.44
N ASN A 3 38.48 -7.56 8.75
CA ASN A 3 37.46 -6.53 8.59
C ASN A 3 36.47 -7.05 7.52
N LYS A 4 35.66 -8.04 7.89
CA LYS A 4 34.48 -8.39 7.09
C LYS A 4 33.56 -7.17 7.20
N THR A 5 33.50 -6.38 6.13
CA THR A 5 32.49 -5.37 5.95
C THR A 5 31.14 -6.02 6.25
N LYS A 6 30.54 -5.66 7.39
CA LYS A 6 29.19 -6.12 7.73
C LYS A 6 28.24 -5.55 6.69
N LEU A 7 27.80 -6.36 5.76
CA LEU A 7 26.83 -5.98 4.73
C LEU A 7 25.43 -5.74 5.31
N HIS A 8 25.17 -6.23 6.52
CA HIS A 8 23.86 -6.15 7.17
C HIS A 8 23.99 -5.78 8.65
N MET A 9 22.98 -5.12 9.13
CA MET A 9 22.75 -4.82 10.52
C MET A 9 22.69 -6.10 11.36
N SER A 10 23.33 -6.14 12.53
CA SER A 10 23.16 -7.25 13.47
C SER A 10 21.75 -7.24 14.07
N THR A 11 21.32 -8.37 14.62
CA THR A 11 20.00 -8.48 15.28
C THR A 11 19.82 -7.45 16.41
N ASP A 12 20.89 -7.15 17.15
CA ASP A 12 20.82 -6.17 18.23
C ASP A 12 20.77 -4.74 17.70
N GLU A 13 21.51 -4.44 16.64
CA GLU A 13 21.43 -3.15 15.93
C GLU A 13 20.04 -2.96 15.34
N PHE A 14 19.49 -3.99 14.67
CA PHE A 14 18.13 -3.99 14.13
C PHE A 14 17.09 -3.72 15.21
N ARG A 15 17.17 -4.41 16.34
CA ARG A 15 16.23 -4.22 17.46
C ARG A 15 16.26 -2.78 17.99
N LYS A 16 17.46 -2.24 18.20
CA LYS A 16 17.63 -0.86 18.69
C LYS A 16 17.13 0.17 17.69
N ALA A 17 17.42 -0.03 16.40
CA ALA A 17 16.94 0.84 15.34
C ALA A 17 15.41 0.75 15.19
N GLY A 18 14.84 -0.45 15.29
CA GLY A 18 13.40 -0.67 15.23
C GLY A 18 12.64 0.07 16.34
N TYR A 19 13.12 0.00 17.58
CA TYR A 19 12.51 0.78 18.67
C TYR A 19 12.54 2.28 18.39
N LYS A 20 13.66 2.83 17.93
CA LYS A 20 13.77 4.25 17.57
C LYS A 20 12.83 4.64 16.43
N ALA A 21 12.65 3.77 15.44
CA ALA A 21 11.72 4.01 14.36
C ALA A 21 10.26 4.03 14.83
N ILE A 22 9.91 3.12 15.75
CA ILE A 22 8.57 3.09 16.36
C ILE A 22 8.34 4.33 17.22
N ASP A 23 9.30 4.70 18.04
CA ASP A 23 9.23 5.92 18.88
C ASP A 23 9.07 7.15 17.99
N TRP A 24 9.84 7.26 16.91
CA TRP A 24 9.74 8.36 15.95
C TRP A 24 8.34 8.45 15.30
N ILE A 25 7.75 7.31 14.91
CA ILE A 25 6.39 7.27 14.36
C ILE A 25 5.36 7.68 15.41
N ALA A 26 5.50 7.23 16.65
CA ALA A 26 4.63 7.61 17.76
C ALA A 26 4.69 9.13 18.02
N ASP A 27 5.90 9.68 18.11
CA ASP A 27 6.13 11.13 18.27
C ASP A 27 5.53 11.93 17.12
N TYR A 28 5.59 11.40 15.88
CA TYR A 28 4.94 12.03 14.73
C TYR A 28 3.42 12.10 14.91
N TYR A 29 2.78 11.02 15.37
CA TYR A 29 1.33 11.02 15.60
C TYR A 29 0.93 11.96 16.75
N GLU A 30 1.73 12.07 17.78
CA GLU A 30 1.47 13.00 18.88
C GLU A 30 1.54 14.47 18.44
N LYS A 31 2.38 14.77 17.45
CA LYS A 31 2.64 16.13 16.95
C LYS A 31 2.01 16.43 15.58
N ILE A 32 1.15 15.54 15.07
CA ILE A 32 0.65 15.64 13.70
C ILE A 32 -0.12 16.93 13.43
N GLU A 33 -0.76 17.50 14.45
CA GLU A 33 -1.51 18.75 14.34
C GLU A 33 -0.60 19.98 14.27
N ASP A 34 0.67 19.87 14.67
CA ASP A 34 1.65 20.95 14.58
C ASP A 34 2.18 21.14 13.16
N TYR A 35 1.98 20.13 12.28
CA TYR A 35 2.40 20.20 10.89
C TYR A 35 1.31 20.81 10.00
N PRO A 36 1.70 21.60 8.98
CA PRO A 36 0.77 22.03 7.96
C PRO A 36 0.24 20.82 7.18
N VAL A 37 -1.06 20.75 6.97
CA VAL A 37 -1.68 19.59 6.27
C VAL A 37 -1.05 19.35 4.90
N MET A 38 -0.79 20.41 4.15
CA MET A 38 -0.14 20.37 2.84
C MET A 38 1.28 20.92 2.91
N SER A 39 2.18 20.29 2.16
CA SER A 39 3.54 20.78 2.01
C SER A 39 3.55 22.25 1.57
N GLN A 40 4.43 23.02 2.18
CA GLN A 40 4.65 24.44 1.86
C GLN A 40 5.87 24.64 0.94
N LEU A 41 6.50 23.55 0.48
CA LEU A 41 7.71 23.60 -0.31
C LEU A 41 7.42 23.90 -1.79
N SER A 42 8.36 24.57 -2.41
CA SER A 42 8.39 24.75 -3.87
C SER A 42 8.96 23.51 -4.58
N PRO A 43 8.64 23.28 -5.87
CA PRO A 43 9.23 22.20 -6.64
C PRO A 43 10.76 22.21 -6.59
N ASN A 44 11.37 21.04 -6.45
CA ASN A 44 12.81 20.80 -6.33
C ASN A 44 13.47 21.22 -5.00
N GLU A 45 12.76 21.77 -4.07
CA GLU A 45 13.35 22.24 -2.81
C GLU A 45 13.92 21.08 -1.97
N ILE A 46 13.27 19.91 -1.97
CA ILE A 46 13.81 18.69 -1.35
C ILE A 46 15.07 18.22 -2.06
N ILE A 47 15.02 18.11 -3.40
CA ILE A 47 16.16 17.61 -4.20
C ILE A 47 17.38 18.48 -3.99
N ASN A 48 17.23 19.79 -3.95
CA ASN A 48 18.34 20.74 -3.77
C ASN A 48 19.01 20.64 -2.38
N ASN A 49 18.36 19.99 -1.42
CA ASN A 49 18.89 19.75 -0.08
C ASN A 49 19.44 18.32 0.11
N LEU A 50 19.30 17.46 -0.90
CA LEU A 50 19.89 16.12 -0.89
C LEU A 50 21.31 16.12 -1.48
N PRO A 51 22.18 15.17 -1.07
CA PRO A 51 23.51 15.03 -1.65
C PRO A 51 23.46 14.71 -3.16
N ASP A 52 24.29 15.36 -3.96
CA ASP A 52 24.39 15.12 -5.40
C ASP A 52 24.89 13.71 -5.75
N ASN A 53 25.68 13.11 -4.87
CA ASN A 53 26.32 11.82 -5.09
C ASN A 53 25.88 10.78 -4.08
N PRO A 54 25.77 9.49 -4.48
CA PRO A 54 25.49 8.42 -3.55
C PRO A 54 26.59 8.31 -2.50
N PRO A 55 26.25 7.95 -1.24
CA PRO A 55 27.25 7.80 -0.21
C PRO A 55 28.19 6.62 -0.51
N ILE A 56 29.48 6.82 -0.32
CA ILE A 56 30.49 5.77 -0.48
C ILE A 56 30.49 4.83 0.74
N GLU A 57 30.18 5.37 1.91
CA GLU A 57 30.10 4.63 3.17
C GLU A 57 28.69 4.68 3.74
N GLY A 58 28.29 3.61 4.46
CA GLY A 58 27.01 3.55 5.14
C GLY A 58 26.95 4.52 6.32
N LYS A 59 25.79 5.13 6.54
CA LYS A 59 25.51 5.99 7.69
C LYS A 59 24.97 5.18 8.88
N LYS A 60 25.10 5.70 10.08
CA LYS A 60 24.40 5.17 11.26
C LYS A 60 22.89 5.43 11.11
N PHE A 61 22.08 4.52 11.64
CA PHE A 61 20.62 4.66 11.59
C PHE A 61 20.12 5.98 12.20
N ASP A 62 20.74 6.43 13.28
CA ASP A 62 20.38 7.70 13.92
C ASP A 62 20.57 8.92 13.03
N ASP A 63 21.56 8.87 12.13
CA ASP A 63 21.80 9.96 11.18
C ASP A 63 20.80 9.89 10.02
N ILE A 64 20.43 8.66 9.59
CA ILE A 64 19.38 8.46 8.58
C ILE A 64 18.01 8.93 9.14
N LEU A 65 17.74 8.66 10.41
CA LEU A 65 16.49 9.08 11.03
C LEU A 65 16.35 10.60 11.13
N LYS A 66 17.47 11.32 11.34
CA LYS A 66 17.49 12.79 11.28
C LYS A 66 17.22 13.34 9.86
N ASP A 67 17.64 12.62 8.82
CA ASP A 67 17.35 13.02 7.44
C ASP A 67 15.81 13.03 7.17
N MET A 68 15.01 12.33 7.99
CA MET A 68 13.55 12.38 7.92
C MET A 68 12.98 13.77 8.22
N ASP A 69 13.63 14.58 9.05
CA ASP A 69 13.16 15.93 9.39
C ASP A 69 13.10 16.83 8.14
N LEU A 70 14.03 16.62 7.19
CA LEU A 70 14.01 17.31 5.90
C LEU A 70 12.80 16.87 5.06
N LEU A 71 12.50 15.56 5.06
CA LEU A 71 11.42 15.00 4.25
C LEU A 71 10.04 15.37 4.80
N MET A 72 9.92 15.54 6.12
CA MET A 72 8.65 15.88 6.78
C MET A 72 8.02 17.17 6.23
N ASN A 73 8.83 18.15 5.85
CA ASN A 73 8.34 19.41 5.26
C ASN A 73 7.72 19.21 3.86
N GLY A 74 8.09 18.13 3.17
CA GLY A 74 7.60 17.78 1.84
C GLY A 74 6.41 16.84 1.81
N ILE A 75 5.97 16.35 2.96
CA ILE A 75 4.87 15.40 3.05
C ILE A 75 3.53 16.13 3.16
N THR A 76 2.51 15.62 2.47
CA THR A 76 1.13 15.93 2.80
C THR A 76 0.69 15.02 3.94
N HIS A 77 0.29 15.62 5.06
CA HIS A 77 -0.02 14.89 6.29
C HIS A 77 -1.44 14.32 6.27
N TRP A 78 -1.62 13.20 5.56
CA TRP A 78 -2.90 12.51 5.35
C TRP A 78 -3.57 12.05 6.65
N GLN A 79 -2.78 11.83 7.70
CA GLN A 79 -3.27 11.40 9.01
C GLN A 79 -3.68 12.57 9.91
N SER A 80 -3.47 13.81 9.47
CA SER A 80 -3.91 14.98 10.21
C SER A 80 -5.44 15.02 10.35
N PRO A 81 -5.99 15.28 11.54
CA PRO A 81 -7.43 15.46 11.71
C PRO A 81 -7.98 16.67 10.92
N ASN A 82 -7.09 17.56 10.47
CA ASN A 82 -7.42 18.71 9.64
C ASN A 82 -7.35 18.42 8.13
N PHE A 83 -7.08 17.18 7.72
CA PHE A 83 -7.06 16.78 6.31
C PHE A 83 -8.48 16.50 5.82
N HIS A 84 -8.99 17.36 4.91
CA HIS A 84 -10.35 17.28 4.37
C HIS A 84 -10.39 17.19 2.85
N ALA A 85 -9.32 16.72 2.21
CA ALA A 85 -9.22 16.62 0.76
C ALA A 85 -9.16 15.16 0.29
N PHE A 86 -9.55 14.91 -0.97
CA PHE A 86 -9.48 13.62 -1.65
C PHE A 86 -10.25 12.50 -0.91
N PHE A 87 -9.69 11.29 -0.91
CA PHE A 87 -10.18 10.16 -0.13
C PHE A 87 -9.14 9.78 0.94
N PRO A 88 -9.54 9.31 2.11
CA PRO A 88 -8.60 9.06 3.19
C PRO A 88 -7.68 7.87 2.86
N CYS A 89 -6.38 8.06 3.13
CA CYS A 89 -5.40 6.99 3.24
C CYS A 89 -5.09 6.81 4.72
N SER A 90 -6.03 6.19 5.45
CA SER A 90 -5.87 6.01 6.88
C SER A 90 -4.96 4.83 7.18
N THR A 91 -4.17 4.97 8.24
CA THR A 91 -3.39 3.89 8.84
C THR A 91 -3.72 3.79 10.33
N SER A 92 -3.32 2.69 10.95
CA SER A 92 -3.53 2.46 12.37
C SER A 92 -2.31 1.78 12.98
N GLY A 93 -2.10 1.94 14.26
CA GLY A 93 -1.01 1.27 14.96
C GLY A 93 -0.96 -0.25 14.70
N PRO A 94 -2.09 -0.99 14.83
CA PRO A 94 -2.12 -2.42 14.47
C PRO A 94 -1.77 -2.69 13.00
N GLY A 95 -2.21 -1.84 12.07
CA GLY A 95 -1.89 -1.96 10.64
C GLY A 95 -0.40 -1.81 10.39
N ILE A 96 0.23 -0.78 10.95
CA ILE A 96 1.67 -0.53 10.85
C ILE A 96 2.46 -1.72 11.39
N LEU A 97 2.08 -2.25 12.56
CA LEU A 97 2.75 -3.40 13.16
C LEU A 97 2.54 -4.68 12.34
N GLY A 98 1.36 -4.88 11.76
CA GLY A 98 1.08 -5.99 10.84
C GLY A 98 1.97 -5.94 9.60
N ASP A 99 2.12 -4.75 9.01
CA ASP A 99 2.98 -4.52 7.84
C ASP A 99 4.46 -4.74 8.17
N LEU A 100 4.91 -4.24 9.31
CA LEU A 100 6.27 -4.50 9.83
C LEU A 100 6.56 -6.00 9.97
N LEU A 101 5.62 -6.76 10.53
CA LEU A 101 5.76 -8.21 10.71
C LEU A 101 5.78 -8.93 9.38
N SER A 102 4.88 -8.60 8.45
CA SER A 102 4.82 -9.22 7.13
C SER A 102 6.08 -8.95 6.31
N THR A 103 6.59 -7.73 6.36
CA THR A 103 7.85 -7.33 5.73
C THR A 103 9.04 -8.05 6.37
N GLY A 104 9.06 -8.16 7.70
CA GLY A 104 10.11 -8.87 8.45
C GLY A 104 10.16 -10.37 8.14
N LEU A 105 9.02 -10.99 7.84
CA LEU A 105 8.92 -12.39 7.43
C LEU A 105 9.22 -12.59 5.93
N ALA A 106 9.33 -11.51 5.16
CA ALA A 106 9.52 -11.54 3.70
C ALA A 106 8.51 -12.46 2.99
N VAL A 107 7.24 -12.37 3.40
CA VAL A 107 6.17 -13.23 2.88
C VAL A 107 5.95 -12.95 1.39
N ASN A 108 5.95 -14.00 0.58
CA ASN A 108 5.56 -13.91 -0.82
C ASN A 108 4.16 -14.53 -1.00
N GLY A 109 3.14 -13.66 -1.07
CA GLY A 109 1.73 -14.05 -1.19
C GLY A 109 1.26 -14.30 -2.63
N MET A 110 2.15 -14.51 -3.59
CA MET A 110 1.80 -14.66 -5.01
C MET A 110 0.79 -15.79 -5.27
N ASN A 111 0.95 -16.91 -4.60
CA ASN A 111 0.04 -18.05 -4.68
C ASN A 111 0.16 -18.95 -3.43
N TRP A 112 -0.73 -19.94 -3.33
CA TRP A 112 -0.76 -20.86 -2.19
C TRP A 112 0.57 -21.57 -1.94
N ILE A 113 1.28 -22.01 -2.98
CA ILE A 113 2.55 -22.75 -2.83
C ILE A 113 3.64 -21.85 -2.24
N THR A 114 3.68 -20.56 -2.61
CA THR A 114 4.70 -19.64 -2.11
C THR A 114 4.43 -19.18 -0.68
N SER A 115 3.17 -19.15 -0.26
CA SER A 115 2.77 -18.87 1.13
C SER A 115 1.35 -19.36 1.40
N PRO A 116 1.19 -20.63 1.85
CA PRO A 116 -0.13 -21.15 2.24
C PRO A 116 -0.82 -20.27 3.28
N SER A 117 -0.07 -19.86 4.31
CA SER A 117 -0.61 -19.02 5.39
C SER A 117 -1.14 -17.67 4.90
N ALA A 118 -0.42 -17.01 3.99
CA ALA A 118 -0.87 -15.72 3.45
C ALA A 118 -2.15 -15.89 2.63
N THR A 119 -2.20 -16.89 1.75
CA THR A 119 -3.36 -17.15 0.91
C THR A 119 -4.59 -17.55 1.72
N GLU A 120 -4.44 -18.45 2.69
CA GLU A 120 -5.57 -18.91 3.51
C GLU A 120 -6.06 -17.81 4.45
N LEU A 121 -5.15 -16.98 4.98
CA LEU A 121 -5.53 -15.82 5.78
C LEU A 121 -6.30 -14.78 4.95
N GLU A 122 -5.86 -14.48 3.73
CA GLU A 122 -6.56 -13.59 2.81
C GLU A 122 -7.99 -14.07 2.56
N ILE A 123 -8.17 -15.34 2.19
CA ILE A 123 -9.46 -15.96 1.95
C ILE A 123 -10.36 -15.81 3.18
N HIS A 124 -9.83 -16.12 4.35
CA HIS A 124 -10.58 -16.06 5.60
C HIS A 124 -11.01 -14.63 5.96
N MET A 125 -10.12 -13.67 5.78
CA MET A 125 -10.41 -12.24 6.02
C MET A 125 -11.46 -11.70 5.04
N LEU A 126 -11.44 -12.14 3.79
CA LEU A 126 -12.46 -11.77 2.80
C LEU A 126 -13.83 -12.39 3.12
N ASP A 127 -13.88 -13.62 3.61
CA ASP A 127 -15.12 -14.22 4.11
C ASP A 127 -15.67 -13.45 5.33
N TRP A 128 -14.81 -12.95 6.19
CA TRP A 128 -15.23 -12.07 7.28
C TRP A 128 -15.81 -10.76 6.76
N LEU A 129 -15.22 -10.15 5.74
CA LEU A 129 -15.75 -8.94 5.11
C LEU A 129 -17.13 -9.17 4.50
N VAL A 130 -17.36 -10.31 3.85
CA VAL A 130 -18.69 -10.70 3.33
C VAL A 130 -19.71 -10.68 4.45
N LYS A 131 -19.41 -11.28 5.60
CA LYS A 131 -20.30 -11.34 6.76
C LYS A 131 -20.50 -9.97 7.42
N MET A 132 -19.41 -9.18 7.58
CA MET A 132 -19.47 -7.86 8.20
C MET A 132 -20.28 -6.84 7.38
N LEU A 133 -20.27 -6.99 6.05
CA LEU A 133 -20.98 -6.11 5.11
C LEU A 133 -22.36 -6.64 4.73
N ASP A 134 -22.79 -7.77 5.34
CA ASP A 134 -24.07 -8.45 5.03
C ASP A 134 -24.24 -8.71 3.52
N LEU A 135 -23.15 -9.12 2.87
CA LEU A 135 -23.18 -9.47 1.44
C LEU A 135 -23.77 -10.88 1.24
N PRO A 136 -24.34 -11.15 0.06
CA PRO A 136 -24.89 -12.47 -0.24
C PRO A 136 -23.86 -13.60 -0.05
N GLU A 137 -24.30 -14.72 0.53
CA GLU A 137 -23.42 -15.87 0.83
C GLU A 137 -22.70 -16.46 -0.40
N TYR A 138 -23.20 -16.20 -1.59
CA TYR A 138 -22.54 -16.66 -2.82
C TYR A 138 -21.13 -16.02 -3.02
N PHE A 139 -20.82 -14.94 -2.31
CA PHE A 139 -19.49 -14.34 -2.30
C PHE A 139 -18.51 -15.04 -1.34
N LEU A 140 -18.95 -15.94 -0.49
CA LEU A 140 -18.09 -16.72 0.40
C LEU A 140 -17.19 -17.67 -0.42
N SER A 141 -16.00 -17.92 0.08
CA SER A 141 -15.04 -18.88 -0.51
C SER A 141 -15.57 -20.32 -0.56
N SER A 142 -16.52 -20.65 0.32
CA SER A 142 -17.21 -21.95 0.34
C SER A 142 -18.26 -22.13 -0.77
N SER A 143 -18.53 -21.09 -1.55
CA SER A 143 -19.49 -21.09 -2.66
C SER A 143 -18.79 -21.05 -4.02
N SER A 144 -19.50 -20.62 -5.06
CA SER A 144 -18.94 -20.35 -6.39
C SER A 144 -18.27 -18.97 -6.51
N GLY A 145 -18.33 -18.17 -5.46
CA GLY A 145 -17.75 -16.84 -5.39
C GLY A 145 -16.35 -16.84 -4.78
N GLY A 146 -16.07 -15.82 -4.05
CA GLY A 146 -14.78 -15.56 -3.41
C GLY A 146 -14.31 -14.14 -3.71
N GLY A 147 -13.15 -13.79 -3.22
CA GLY A 147 -12.52 -12.49 -3.42
C GLY A 147 -11.00 -12.61 -3.49
N ALA A 148 -10.37 -11.54 -3.91
CA ALA A 148 -8.93 -11.36 -3.88
C ALA A 148 -8.61 -9.89 -3.63
N ILE A 149 -7.62 -9.63 -2.76
CA ILE A 149 -7.13 -8.28 -2.51
C ILE A 149 -6.29 -7.85 -3.72
N GLN A 150 -6.55 -6.65 -4.20
CA GLN A 150 -5.82 -6.04 -5.31
C GLN A 150 -4.88 -4.95 -4.78
N ASP A 151 -3.85 -4.62 -5.55
CA ASP A 151 -2.85 -3.60 -5.19
C ASP A 151 -3.45 -2.18 -5.17
N THR A 152 -4.40 -1.90 -6.07
CA THR A 152 -5.06 -0.59 -6.17
C THR A 152 -6.53 -0.71 -6.53
N ALA A 153 -7.30 0.35 -6.29
CA ALA A 153 -8.68 0.46 -6.75
C ALA A 153 -8.79 0.40 -8.28
N SER A 154 -7.80 0.92 -9.01
CA SER A 154 -7.76 0.86 -10.47
C SER A 154 -7.61 -0.58 -10.98
N SER A 155 -6.69 -1.35 -10.40
CA SER A 155 -6.49 -2.77 -10.72
C SER A 155 -7.74 -3.59 -10.37
N SER A 156 -8.34 -3.32 -9.20
CA SER A 156 -9.57 -3.98 -8.78
C SER A 156 -10.72 -3.73 -9.77
N SER A 157 -10.92 -2.49 -10.19
CA SER A 157 -11.92 -2.12 -11.17
C SER A 157 -11.68 -2.77 -12.53
N LEU A 158 -10.43 -2.78 -13.00
CA LEU A 158 -10.05 -3.43 -14.25
C LEU A 158 -10.36 -4.93 -14.22
N ILE A 159 -9.96 -5.61 -13.15
CA ILE A 159 -10.20 -7.05 -12.98
C ILE A 159 -11.69 -7.35 -12.92
N ALA A 160 -12.48 -6.55 -12.19
CA ALA A 160 -13.93 -6.68 -12.15
C ALA A 160 -14.57 -6.52 -13.54
N LEU A 161 -14.13 -5.53 -14.32
CA LEU A 161 -14.59 -5.33 -15.70
C LEU A 161 -14.23 -6.50 -16.63
N LEU A 162 -13.00 -7.01 -16.52
CA LEU A 162 -12.56 -8.17 -17.29
C LEU A 162 -13.36 -9.41 -16.94
N ALA A 163 -13.58 -9.67 -15.65
CA ALA A 163 -14.39 -10.79 -15.19
C ALA A 163 -15.84 -10.70 -15.65
N ALA A 164 -16.46 -9.51 -15.59
CA ALA A 164 -17.80 -9.27 -16.07
C ALA A 164 -17.90 -9.47 -17.60
N ARG A 165 -16.91 -9.00 -18.36
CA ARG A 165 -16.81 -9.22 -19.79
C ARG A 165 -16.75 -10.72 -20.12
N GLU A 166 -15.82 -11.44 -19.49
CA GLU A 166 -15.66 -12.89 -19.74
C GLU A 166 -16.94 -13.66 -19.38
N LYS A 167 -17.58 -13.31 -18.26
CA LYS A 167 -18.85 -13.91 -17.86
C LYS A 167 -19.95 -13.67 -18.91
N THR A 168 -20.07 -12.44 -19.41
CA THR A 168 -21.10 -12.04 -20.40
C THR A 168 -20.85 -12.67 -21.77
N THR A 169 -19.60 -12.74 -22.19
CA THR A 169 -19.19 -13.33 -23.49
C THR A 169 -18.95 -14.84 -23.43
N LYS A 170 -19.21 -15.49 -22.31
CA LYS A 170 -18.95 -16.92 -22.05
C LYS A 170 -17.51 -17.31 -22.42
N THR A 171 -16.55 -16.51 -21.98
CA THR A 171 -15.11 -16.67 -22.21
C THR A 171 -14.68 -16.66 -23.68
N ASN A 172 -15.52 -16.15 -24.58
CA ASN A 172 -15.22 -16.12 -26.01
C ASN A 172 -14.36 -14.91 -26.42
N SER A 173 -14.30 -13.86 -25.59
CA SER A 173 -13.60 -12.62 -25.94
C SER A 173 -12.08 -12.82 -26.13
N ASN A 174 -11.47 -13.75 -25.42
CA ASN A 174 -10.04 -14.09 -25.57
C ASN A 174 -9.72 -14.83 -26.88
N LYS A 175 -10.71 -15.47 -27.49
CA LYS A 175 -10.55 -16.24 -28.76
C LYS A 175 -10.96 -15.46 -29.98
N ALA A 176 -12.08 -14.76 -29.91
CA ALA A 176 -12.71 -14.08 -31.01
C ALA A 176 -12.67 -12.55 -30.97
N GLY A 177 -12.06 -11.99 -29.94
CA GLY A 177 -12.12 -10.55 -29.63
C GLY A 177 -13.50 -10.14 -29.09
N CYS A 178 -13.61 -8.87 -28.72
CA CYS A 178 -14.88 -8.29 -28.31
C CYS A 178 -15.66 -7.83 -29.54
N SER A 179 -16.73 -8.54 -29.87
CA SER A 179 -17.72 -8.10 -30.85
C SER A 179 -19.01 -7.76 -30.10
N GLY A 180 -19.55 -6.57 -30.35
CA GLY A 180 -20.83 -6.13 -29.79
C GLY A 180 -20.71 -4.92 -28.85
N ASN A 181 -21.87 -4.34 -28.56
CA ASN A 181 -21.98 -3.18 -27.66
C ASN A 181 -22.14 -3.65 -26.22
N LEU A 182 -21.02 -3.89 -25.56
CA LEU A 182 -21.03 -4.13 -24.11
C LEU A 182 -21.18 -2.79 -23.39
N THR A 183 -22.07 -2.75 -22.40
CA THR A 183 -22.32 -1.57 -21.59
C THR A 183 -22.00 -1.87 -20.13
N VAL A 184 -21.34 -0.92 -19.45
CA VAL A 184 -21.05 -0.98 -18.02
C VAL A 184 -21.73 0.18 -17.33
N TYR A 185 -22.38 -0.10 -16.20
CA TYR A 185 -22.93 0.92 -15.32
C TYR A 185 -22.00 1.09 -14.12
N THR A 186 -21.70 2.34 -13.80
CA THR A 186 -20.78 2.67 -12.71
C THR A 186 -21.26 3.90 -11.96
N SER A 187 -20.80 4.06 -10.72
CA SER A 187 -21.02 5.28 -9.94
C SER A 187 -20.07 6.38 -10.38
N LEU A 188 -20.43 7.64 -10.08
CA LEU A 188 -19.61 8.81 -10.41
C LEU A 188 -18.21 8.74 -9.80
N SER A 189 -18.05 8.14 -8.63
CA SER A 189 -16.76 7.97 -7.97
C SER A 189 -15.78 7.10 -8.75
N LEU A 190 -16.27 6.10 -9.47
CA LEU A 190 -15.42 5.18 -10.23
C LEU A 190 -14.77 5.87 -11.44
N ILE A 191 -15.36 6.92 -11.99
CA ILE A 191 -14.77 7.70 -13.08
C ILE A 191 -13.42 8.29 -12.66
N HIS A 192 -13.31 8.75 -11.42
CA HIS A 192 -12.07 9.31 -10.87
C HIS A 192 -11.01 8.24 -10.52
N ILE A 193 -11.43 7.00 -10.32
CA ILE A 193 -10.53 5.86 -10.04
C ILE A 193 -9.95 5.30 -11.34
N SER A 194 -10.74 5.27 -12.39
CA SER A 194 -10.39 4.65 -13.67
C SER A 194 -10.20 5.66 -14.79
N GLU A 195 -9.67 6.83 -14.51
CA GLU A 195 -9.45 7.85 -15.53
C GLU A 195 -8.43 7.37 -16.58
N PRO A 196 -8.82 7.16 -17.85
CA PRO A 196 -7.96 6.55 -18.86
C PRO A 196 -6.90 7.49 -19.43
N THR A 197 -6.91 8.76 -19.05
CA THR A 197 -6.01 9.77 -19.60
C THR A 197 -5.58 10.76 -18.54
N ARG A 198 -4.56 10.43 -17.75
CA ARG A 198 -3.69 11.49 -17.24
C ARG A 198 -2.76 11.87 -18.39
N LEU A 199 -3.09 12.96 -19.06
CA LEU A 199 -2.08 13.71 -19.79
C LEU A 199 -1.11 14.28 -18.76
N LEU A 200 0.08 13.73 -18.72
CA LEU A 200 1.22 14.29 -17.99
C LEU A 200 1.69 15.57 -18.69
#